data_00557af8da583a6407078d9be98a0bf3
#
_entry.id   00557af8da583a6407078d9be98a0bf3
#
_cell.length_a   1.000
_cell.length_b   1.000
_cell.length_c   1.000
_cell.angle_alpha   90.00
_cell.angle_beta   90.00
_cell.angle_gamma   90.00
#
_symmetry.space_group_name_H-M   'P 1'
#
loop_
_entity.id
_entity.type
_entity.pdbx_description
1 polymer ?
#
loop_
_entity_poly.entity_id
_entity_poly.type
_entity_poly.pdbx_seq_one_letter_code
_entity_poly.pdbx_strand_id
1 'polypeptide(L)'
;MTNVSKPKLHDKKYTEAYRQFMNIISALKFSNSEYFMSGLLTESEQIMLVKRMASIFMFEEGKAPYTVASRTGISVSTAQRIYSQYLDGKFVKLISCVPQKQKNEFLDLLKDFTLSAGSSKARSRLLKRTLH
;
A
#
# COMPACT_ATOMS: atom_id res chain seq x y z
N MET A 1 -15.51 -5.18 2.23
CA MET A 1 -16.26 -3.93 2.21
C MET A 1 -17.54 -4.11 1.43
N THR A 2 -18.61 -3.64 2.03
CA THR A 2 -19.92 -3.69 1.41
C THR A 2 -19.94 -2.88 0.13
N ASN A 3 -20.81 -3.27 -0.79
CA ASN A 3 -21.03 -2.54 -2.02
C ASN A 3 -21.53 -1.14 -1.69
N VAL A 4 -20.65 -0.21 -1.80
CA VAL A 4 -21.00 1.19 -1.78
C VAL A 4 -21.30 1.55 -3.23
N SER A 5 -22.48 2.11 -3.50
CA SER A 5 -22.71 2.65 -4.83
C SER A 5 -21.58 3.64 -5.10
N LYS A 6 -20.83 3.38 -6.17
CA LYS A 6 -19.61 4.14 -6.46
C LYS A 6 -19.97 5.57 -6.83
N PRO A 7 -19.75 6.56 -5.95
CA PRO A 7 -19.87 7.95 -6.38
C PRO A 7 -18.81 8.19 -7.44
N LYS A 8 -19.18 8.88 -8.47
CA LYS A 8 -18.24 9.22 -9.53
C LYS A 8 -17.28 10.27 -8.98
N LEU A 9 -15.99 10.14 -9.33
CA LEU A 9 -14.96 11.07 -8.86
C LEU A 9 -15.23 12.51 -9.28
N HIS A 10 -16.05 12.72 -10.31
CA HIS A 10 -16.41 14.05 -10.77
C HIS A 10 -17.69 14.61 -10.11
N ASP A 11 -18.31 13.85 -9.22
CA ASP A 11 -19.37 14.40 -8.39
C ASP A 11 -18.78 15.46 -7.47
N LYS A 12 -19.35 16.67 -7.51
CA LYS A 12 -18.77 17.81 -6.77
C LYS A 12 -18.69 17.57 -5.27
N LYS A 13 -19.73 16.97 -4.69
CA LYS A 13 -19.74 16.69 -3.25
C LYS A 13 -18.69 15.67 -2.85
N TYR A 14 -18.55 14.61 -3.66
CA TYR A 14 -17.55 13.61 -3.41
C TYR A 14 -16.14 14.19 -3.56
N THR A 15 -15.92 14.97 -4.60
CA THR A 15 -14.61 15.61 -4.85
C THR A 15 -14.24 16.54 -3.70
N GLU A 16 -15.20 17.30 -3.20
CA GLU A 16 -14.97 18.19 -2.06
C GLU A 16 -14.68 17.40 -0.79
N ALA A 17 -15.45 16.34 -0.54
CA ALA A 17 -15.20 15.47 0.61
C ALA A 17 -13.81 14.84 0.55
N TYR A 18 -13.41 14.37 -0.64
CA TYR A 18 -12.08 13.80 -0.84
C TYR A 18 -10.98 14.83 -0.57
N ARG A 19 -11.18 16.06 -1.05
CA ARG A 19 -10.23 17.14 -0.81
C ARG A 19 -10.08 17.42 0.69
N GLN A 20 -11.19 17.49 1.43
CA GLN A 20 -11.16 17.67 2.87
C GLN A 20 -10.45 16.52 3.56
N PHE A 21 -10.69 15.31 3.10
CA PHE A 21 -9.99 14.12 3.60
C PHE A 21 -8.48 14.25 3.39
N MET A 22 -8.04 14.67 2.22
CA MET A 22 -6.62 14.88 1.94
C MET A 22 -6.02 16.00 2.80
N ASN A 23 -6.81 17.04 3.08
CA ASN A 23 -6.37 18.10 3.99
C ASN A 23 -6.12 17.56 5.40
N ILE A 24 -6.99 16.67 5.87
CA ILE A 24 -6.80 16.01 7.17
C ILE A 24 -5.50 15.22 7.17
N ILE A 25 -5.28 14.40 6.14
CA ILE A 25 -4.07 13.60 6.03
C ILE A 25 -2.82 14.48 6.04
N SER A 26 -2.81 15.54 5.27
CA SER A 26 -1.63 16.42 5.17
C SER A 26 -1.37 17.22 6.45
N ALA A 27 -2.39 17.39 7.29
CA ALA A 27 -2.24 18.09 8.58
C ALA A 27 -1.82 17.16 9.71
N LEU A 28 -1.79 15.86 9.48
CA LEU A 28 -1.42 14.88 10.51
C LEU A 28 0.06 15.03 10.88
N LYS A 29 0.32 14.99 12.18
CA LYS A 29 1.68 14.84 12.67
C LYS A 29 2.14 13.41 12.48
N PHE A 30 3.42 13.20 12.23
CA PHE A 30 3.97 11.86 12.03
C PHE A 30 3.59 10.93 13.18
N SER A 31 3.66 11.42 14.42
CA SER A 31 3.33 10.62 15.60
C SER A 31 1.88 10.14 15.63
N ASN A 32 0.99 10.81 14.92
CA ASN A 32 -0.45 10.48 14.91
C ASN A 32 -0.84 9.63 13.69
N SER A 33 0.03 9.51 12.70
CA SER A 33 -0.32 8.81 11.46
C SER A 33 -0.67 7.34 11.68
N GLU A 34 0.02 6.66 12.58
CA GLU A 34 -0.27 5.26 12.91
C GLU A 34 -1.65 5.11 13.54
N TYR A 35 -1.99 5.96 14.50
CA TYR A 35 -3.31 5.95 15.13
C TYR A 35 -4.42 6.21 14.12
N PHE A 36 -4.18 7.18 13.23
CA PHE A 36 -5.15 7.52 12.19
C PHE A 36 -5.40 6.35 11.26
N MET A 37 -4.34 5.74 10.76
CA MET A 37 -4.46 4.61 9.83
C MET A 37 -5.06 3.39 10.51
N SER A 38 -4.64 3.09 11.75
CA SER A 38 -5.19 1.95 12.50
C SER A 38 -6.67 2.12 12.82
N GLY A 39 -7.10 3.36 13.06
CA GLY A 39 -8.49 3.64 13.36
C GLY A 39 -9.37 3.65 12.11
N LEU A 40 -8.82 4.03 10.98
CA LEU A 40 -9.57 4.17 9.74
C LEU A 40 -9.68 2.86 8.96
N LEU A 41 -8.63 2.07 8.99
CA LEU A 41 -8.53 0.83 8.20
C LEU A 41 -8.64 -0.40 9.08
N THR A 42 -9.25 -1.45 8.55
CA THR A 42 -9.19 -2.76 9.20
C THR A 42 -7.77 -3.31 9.09
N GLU A 43 -7.47 -4.32 9.91
CA GLU A 43 -6.18 -5.01 9.85
C GLU A 43 -5.92 -5.56 8.43
N SER A 44 -6.93 -6.18 7.83
CA SER A 44 -6.80 -6.71 6.47
C SER A 44 -6.50 -5.62 5.45
N GLU A 45 -7.15 -4.47 5.59
CA GLU A 45 -6.91 -3.34 4.70
C GLU A 45 -5.49 -2.78 4.85
N GLN A 46 -5.00 -2.71 6.08
CA GLN A 46 -3.62 -2.27 6.34
C GLN A 46 -2.61 -3.20 5.68
N ILE A 47 -2.81 -4.52 5.83
CA ILE A 47 -1.94 -5.53 5.21
C ILE A 47 -1.98 -5.40 3.70
N MET A 48 -3.17 -5.19 3.12
CA MET A 48 -3.30 -5.03 1.67
C MET A 48 -2.55 -3.79 1.17
N LEU A 49 -2.60 -2.69 1.91
CA LEU A 49 -1.83 -1.49 1.54
C LEU A 49 -0.33 -1.75 1.56
N VAL A 50 0.16 -2.46 2.57
CA VAL A 50 1.58 -2.79 2.67
C VAL A 50 2.00 -3.68 1.49
N LYS A 51 1.20 -4.69 1.17
CA LYS A 51 1.49 -5.59 0.04
C LYS A 51 1.47 -4.86 -1.30
N ARG A 52 0.52 -3.94 -1.46
CA ARG A 52 0.41 -3.15 -2.68
C ARG A 52 1.63 -2.23 -2.85
N MET A 53 2.03 -1.54 -1.79
CA MET A 53 3.21 -0.70 -1.81
C MET A 53 4.47 -1.51 -2.12
N ALA A 54 4.62 -2.67 -1.47
CA ALA A 54 5.74 -3.58 -1.71
C ALA A 54 5.79 -4.01 -3.17
N SER A 55 4.65 -4.35 -3.75
CA SER A 55 4.56 -4.77 -5.15
C SER A 55 5.04 -3.67 -6.10
N ILE A 56 4.57 -2.46 -5.88
CA ILE A 56 4.95 -1.31 -6.71
C ILE A 56 6.47 -1.08 -6.66
N PHE A 57 7.05 -1.11 -5.47
CA PHE A 57 8.49 -0.91 -5.32
C PHE A 57 9.30 -2.06 -5.93
N MET A 58 8.80 -3.30 -5.82
CA MET A 58 9.47 -4.44 -6.44
C MET A 58 9.46 -4.35 -7.97
N PHE A 59 8.36 -3.88 -8.55
CA PHE A 59 8.31 -3.64 -10.00
C PHE A 59 9.29 -2.55 -10.41
N GLU A 60 9.45 -1.52 -9.61
CA GLU A 60 10.45 -0.50 -9.86
C GLU A 60 11.86 -1.08 -9.84
N GLU A 61 12.11 -2.08 -9.00
CA GLU A 61 13.39 -2.78 -8.97
C GLU A 61 13.58 -3.76 -10.13
N GLY A 62 12.57 -3.94 -10.98
CA GLY A 62 12.66 -4.84 -12.13
C GLY A 62 12.24 -6.28 -11.83
N LYS A 63 11.57 -6.53 -10.73
CA LYS A 63 11.10 -7.88 -10.42
C LYS A 63 9.94 -8.26 -11.33
N ALA A 64 9.86 -9.56 -11.66
CA ALA A 64 8.77 -10.09 -12.48
C ALA A 64 7.49 -10.28 -11.66
N PRO A 65 6.31 -10.24 -12.31
CA PRO A 65 5.03 -10.41 -11.59
C PRO A 65 4.96 -11.68 -10.75
N TYR A 66 5.47 -12.78 -11.26
CA TYR A 66 5.45 -14.05 -10.53
C TYR A 66 6.26 -13.96 -9.23
N THR A 67 7.42 -13.34 -9.29
CA THR A 67 8.28 -13.11 -8.12
C THR A 67 7.59 -12.21 -7.10
N VAL A 68 6.96 -11.15 -7.57
CA VAL A 68 6.23 -10.22 -6.70
C VAL A 68 5.07 -10.95 -6.00
N ALA A 69 4.29 -11.72 -6.75
CA ALA A 69 3.18 -12.51 -6.18
C ALA A 69 3.69 -13.45 -5.09
N SER A 70 4.78 -14.17 -5.37
CA SER A 70 5.37 -15.11 -4.42
C SER A 70 5.84 -14.43 -3.15
N ARG A 71 6.50 -13.28 -3.26
CA ARG A 71 7.07 -12.58 -2.11
C ARG A 71 6.03 -11.83 -1.28
N THR A 72 5.03 -11.26 -1.93
CA THR A 72 4.02 -10.46 -1.24
C THR A 72 2.82 -11.26 -0.78
N GLY A 73 2.61 -12.43 -1.36
CA GLY A 73 1.43 -13.24 -1.04
C GLY A 73 0.16 -12.80 -1.73
N ILE A 74 0.26 -11.94 -2.75
CA ILE A 74 -0.90 -11.60 -3.61
C ILE A 74 -1.01 -12.63 -4.71
N SER A 75 -2.19 -12.70 -5.35
CA SER A 75 -2.37 -13.61 -6.47
C SER A 75 -1.55 -13.16 -7.68
N VAL A 76 -1.21 -14.11 -8.55
CA VAL A 76 -0.48 -13.79 -9.78
C VAL A 76 -1.29 -12.83 -10.64
N SER A 77 -2.61 -13.02 -10.73
CA SER A 77 -3.47 -12.13 -11.51
C SER A 77 -3.47 -10.71 -10.95
N THR A 78 -3.48 -10.56 -9.63
CA THR A 78 -3.37 -9.23 -9.00
C THR A 78 -2.01 -8.60 -9.29
N ALA A 79 -0.94 -9.39 -9.17
CA ALA A 79 0.41 -8.91 -9.48
C ALA A 79 0.52 -8.45 -10.93
N GLN A 80 -0.04 -9.22 -11.87
CA GLN A 80 -0.03 -8.84 -13.28
C GLN A 80 -0.82 -7.57 -13.55
N ARG A 81 -1.94 -7.39 -12.86
CA ARG A 81 -2.74 -6.15 -12.99
C ARG A 81 -1.94 -4.95 -12.50
N ILE A 82 -1.30 -5.06 -11.33
CA ILE A 82 -0.48 -3.97 -10.80
C ILE A 82 0.70 -3.70 -11.73
N TYR A 83 1.32 -4.75 -12.26
CA TYR A 83 2.42 -4.62 -13.20
C TYR A 83 2.01 -3.87 -14.46
N SER A 84 0.87 -4.21 -15.00
CA SER A 84 0.32 -3.51 -16.17
C SER A 84 0.12 -2.03 -15.89
N GLN A 85 -0.43 -1.70 -14.73
CA GLN A 85 -0.59 -0.31 -14.29
C GLN A 85 0.76 0.38 -14.11
N TYR A 86 1.74 -0.33 -13.59
CA TYR A 86 3.10 0.19 -13.45
C TYR A 86 3.69 0.54 -14.81
N LEU A 87 3.56 -0.35 -15.79
CA LEU A 87 4.06 -0.11 -17.15
C LEU A 87 3.36 1.06 -17.81
N ASP A 88 2.09 1.29 -17.51
CA ASP A 88 1.33 2.41 -18.03
C ASP A 88 1.68 3.75 -17.35
N GLY A 89 2.58 3.74 -16.38
CA GLY A 89 3.03 4.96 -15.70
C GLY A 89 2.14 5.41 -14.55
N LYS A 90 1.18 4.60 -14.13
CA LYS A 90 0.23 4.98 -13.08
C LYS A 90 0.91 5.35 -11.77
N PHE A 91 2.03 4.74 -11.46
CA PHE A 91 2.69 4.89 -10.15
C PHE A 91 3.89 5.83 -10.17
N VAL A 92 4.16 6.51 -11.28
CA VAL A 92 5.33 7.39 -11.38
C VAL A 92 5.32 8.47 -10.30
N LYS A 93 4.19 9.16 -10.14
CA LYS A 93 4.07 10.21 -9.12
C LYS A 93 4.10 9.65 -7.71
N LEU A 94 3.44 8.52 -7.48
CA LEU A 94 3.46 7.85 -6.17
C LEU A 94 4.90 7.55 -5.76
N ILE A 95 5.66 6.93 -6.63
CA ILE A 95 7.05 6.57 -6.36
C ILE A 95 7.89 7.82 -6.09
N SER A 96 7.68 8.88 -6.86
CA SER A 96 8.42 10.12 -6.70
C SER A 96 8.13 10.84 -5.37
N CYS A 97 6.96 10.61 -4.78
CA CYS A 97 6.57 11.20 -3.51
C CYS A 97 7.22 10.52 -2.31
N VAL A 98 7.74 9.30 -2.47
CA VAL A 98 8.31 8.54 -1.36
C VAL A 98 9.79 8.92 -1.19
N PRO A 99 10.19 9.42 -0.01
CA PRO A 99 11.59 9.73 0.23
C PRO A 99 12.46 8.49 0.08
N GLN A 100 13.62 8.66 -0.53
CA GLN A 100 14.52 7.54 -0.85
C GLN A 100 14.93 6.74 0.38
N LYS A 101 15.16 7.42 1.49
CA LYS A 101 15.54 6.76 2.74
C LYS A 101 14.49 5.78 3.21
N GLN A 102 13.22 6.22 3.25
CA GLN A 102 12.10 5.39 3.70
C GLN A 102 11.86 4.23 2.73
N LYS A 103 11.99 4.49 1.43
CA LYS A 103 11.86 3.43 0.43
C LYS A 103 12.94 2.36 0.62
N ASN A 104 14.17 2.77 0.83
CA ASN A 104 15.29 1.84 1.04
C ASN A 104 15.08 1.00 2.30
N GLU A 105 14.69 1.62 3.40
CA GLU A 105 14.41 0.91 4.65
C GLU A 105 13.27 -0.10 4.49
N PHE A 106 12.24 0.29 3.77
CA PHE A 106 11.10 -0.60 3.49
C PHE A 106 11.54 -1.80 2.65
N LEU A 107 12.29 -1.58 1.58
CA LEU A 107 12.80 -2.64 0.72
C LEU A 107 13.76 -3.56 1.45
N ASP A 108 14.62 -3.02 2.29
CA ASP A 108 15.55 -3.84 3.09
C ASP A 108 14.80 -4.77 4.04
N LEU A 109 13.73 -4.25 4.65
CA LEU A 109 12.89 -5.07 5.51
C LEU A 109 12.25 -6.23 4.73
N LEU A 110 11.83 -5.98 3.50
CA LEU A 110 11.20 -7.00 2.66
C LEU A 110 12.16 -8.09 2.21
N LYS A 111 13.46 -7.83 2.20
CA LYS A 111 14.46 -8.87 1.87
C LYS A 111 14.57 -9.93 2.96
N ASP A 112 14.28 -9.56 4.20
CA ASP A 112 14.45 -10.46 5.34
C ASP A 112 13.31 -11.46 5.49
N PHE A 113 12.13 -11.18 4.92
CA PHE A 113 11.01 -12.10 4.99
C PHE A 113 10.04 -11.86 3.85
N THR A 114 9.25 -12.89 3.54
CA THR A 114 8.18 -12.77 2.57
C THR A 114 6.91 -12.35 3.28
N LEU A 115 6.09 -11.57 2.60
CA LEU A 115 4.79 -11.14 3.08
C LEU A 115 3.70 -12.16 2.78
N SER A 116 4.10 -13.42 2.53
CA SER A 116 3.16 -14.46 2.13
C SER A 116 2.03 -14.58 3.14
N ALA A 117 0.84 -14.72 2.61
CA ALA A 117 -0.41 -14.60 3.35
C ALA A 117 -0.71 -15.79 4.25
N GLY A 118 0.13 -16.78 4.28
CA GLY A 118 -0.23 -18.03 4.91
C GLY A 118 -0.18 -18.03 6.42
N SER A 119 0.50 -17.10 7.05
CA SER A 119 0.79 -17.18 8.47
C SER A 119 0.28 -15.96 9.22
N SER A 120 -0.61 -16.18 10.18
CA SER A 120 -1.04 -15.13 11.09
C SER A 120 0.13 -14.59 11.93
N LYS A 121 1.13 -15.43 12.20
CA LYS A 121 2.36 -14.98 12.87
C LYS A 121 3.15 -13.99 12.03
N ALA A 122 3.23 -14.22 10.72
CA ALA A 122 3.92 -13.31 9.82
C ALA A 122 3.18 -11.98 9.75
N ARG A 123 1.86 -12.01 9.70
CA ARG A 123 1.04 -10.79 9.72
C ARG A 123 1.25 -10.00 11.02
N SER A 124 1.19 -10.68 12.15
CA SER A 124 1.38 -10.04 13.45
C SER A 124 2.76 -9.43 13.58
N ARG A 125 3.79 -10.11 13.11
CA ARG A 125 5.16 -9.58 13.10
C ARG A 125 5.29 -8.36 12.22
N LEU A 126 4.68 -8.39 11.05
CA LEU A 126 4.71 -7.27 10.13
C LEU A 126 4.08 -6.03 10.75
N LEU A 127 2.88 -6.20 11.30
CA LEU A 127 2.16 -5.10 11.95
C LEU A 127 2.91 -4.56 13.15
N LYS A 128 3.47 -5.43 13.98
CA LYS A 128 4.25 -5.00 15.15
C LYS A 128 5.48 -4.19 14.74
N ARG A 129 6.16 -4.58 13.67
CA ARG A 129 7.33 -3.84 13.19
C ARG A 129 6.96 -2.49 12.60
N THR A 130 5.83 -2.40 11.93
CA THR A 130 5.38 -1.13 11.35
C THR A 130 4.81 -0.19 12.40
N LEU A 131 4.30 -0.70 13.52
CA LEU A 131 3.71 0.10 14.58
C LEU A 131 4.72 0.52 15.67
N HIS A 132 5.90 -0.01 15.61
CA HIS A 132 6.99 0.34 16.51
C HIS A 132 8.14 0.93 15.71
#